data_a75a70bbf8349f25a6f808922eaf3b64
#
_entry.id   a75a70bbf8349f25a6f808922eaf3b64
#
_cell.length_a   1.000
_cell.length_b   1.000
_cell.length_c   1.000
_cell.angle_alpha   90.00
_cell.angle_beta   90.00
_cell.angle_gamma   90.00
#
_symmetry.space_group_name_H-M   'P 1'
#
loop_
_entity.id
_entity.type
_entity.pdbx_description
1 polymer ?
#
loop_
_entity_poly.entity_id
_entity_poly.type
_entity_poly.pdbx_seq_one_letter_code
_entity_poly.pdbx_strand_id
1 'polypeptide(L)'
;MNIKKFLDINFLKFLFLSLHGRINRQTWWYSQFFLVFFGVLTLIPLSSLLSFLNFDKSIVEKLVTFLVLLISALSIFPDSKRLHDRSINGLYAIIPYIVAIPLQFHFVPDFLLQAYVICTWGIKAYIFVNTGILKG
;
A
#
# COMPACT_ATOMS: atom_id res chain seq x y z
N MET A 1 12.72 -18.61 -4.77
CA MET A 1 13.10 -17.32 -5.39
C MET A 1 14.35 -16.79 -4.68
N ASN A 2 15.32 -16.27 -5.43
CA ASN A 2 16.59 -15.83 -4.85
C ASN A 2 16.43 -14.39 -4.33
N ILE A 3 16.67 -14.15 -3.04
CA ILE A 3 16.59 -12.83 -2.39
C ILE A 3 17.44 -11.78 -3.12
N LYS A 4 18.51 -12.21 -3.79
CA LYS A 4 19.36 -11.35 -4.62
C LYS A 4 18.58 -10.60 -5.73
N LYS A 5 17.45 -11.14 -6.22
CA LYS A 5 16.59 -10.43 -7.20
C LYS A 5 15.91 -9.21 -6.62
N PHE A 6 15.61 -9.17 -5.31
CA PHE A 6 15.04 -8.00 -4.66
C PHE A 6 16.05 -6.85 -4.46
N LEU A 7 17.33 -7.13 -4.62
CA LEU A 7 18.38 -6.10 -4.60
C LEU A 7 18.67 -5.53 -5.99
N ASP A 8 18.06 -6.11 -7.04
CA ASP A 8 18.18 -5.59 -8.40
C ASP A 8 17.21 -4.42 -8.61
N ILE A 9 17.77 -3.26 -8.90
CA ILE A 9 17.01 -2.02 -9.10
C ILE A 9 16.02 -2.11 -10.27
N ASN A 10 16.35 -2.87 -11.31
CA ASN A 10 15.46 -3.10 -12.46
C ASN A 10 14.25 -3.96 -12.06
N PHE A 11 14.48 -4.94 -11.19
CA PHE A 11 13.40 -5.76 -10.64
C PHE A 11 12.49 -4.94 -9.72
N LEU A 12 13.05 -4.06 -8.88
CA LEU A 12 12.27 -3.15 -8.02
C LEU A 12 11.45 -2.15 -8.86
N LYS A 13 12.05 -1.59 -9.92
CA LYS A 13 11.31 -0.73 -10.87
C LYS A 13 10.16 -1.50 -11.53
N PHE A 14 10.39 -2.71 -12.01
CA PHE A 14 9.33 -3.57 -12.54
C PHE A 14 8.25 -3.81 -11.48
N LEU A 15 8.63 -4.09 -10.24
CA LEU A 15 7.69 -4.46 -9.18
C LEU A 15 6.81 -3.29 -8.74
N PHE A 16 7.39 -2.09 -8.55
CA PHE A 16 6.74 -0.94 -7.93
C PHE A 16 6.43 0.24 -8.85
N LEU A 17 6.84 0.21 -10.12
CA LEU A 17 6.61 1.31 -11.07
C LEU A 17 5.92 0.86 -12.36
N SER A 18 5.54 -0.39 -12.48
CA SER A 18 4.82 -0.91 -13.65
C SER A 18 3.51 -1.56 -13.20
N LEU A 19 2.42 -1.29 -13.91
CA LEU A 19 1.13 -1.98 -13.70
C LEU A 19 1.02 -3.27 -14.51
N HIS A 20 1.88 -3.45 -15.52
CA HIS A 20 1.87 -4.59 -16.42
C HIS A 20 2.73 -5.74 -15.90
N GLY A 21 2.35 -6.94 -16.28
CA GLY A 21 3.06 -8.15 -15.93
C GLY A 21 2.29 -9.04 -14.96
N ARG A 22 2.92 -10.15 -14.59
CA ARG A 22 2.37 -11.11 -13.63
C ARG A 22 3.45 -11.44 -12.59
N ILE A 23 3.04 -11.66 -11.37
CA ILE A 23 3.91 -12.10 -10.28
C ILE A 23 3.26 -13.25 -9.53
N ASN A 24 4.08 -14.20 -9.08
CA ASN A 24 3.58 -15.28 -8.26
C ASN A 24 3.25 -14.82 -6.83
N ARG A 25 2.51 -15.65 -6.09
CA ARG A 25 2.09 -15.36 -4.72
C ARG A 25 3.28 -15.08 -3.80
N GLN A 26 4.38 -15.83 -3.93
CA GLN A 26 5.56 -15.66 -3.11
C GLN A 26 6.21 -14.27 -3.33
N THR A 27 6.35 -13.84 -4.58
CA THR A 27 6.88 -12.50 -4.91
C THR A 27 5.98 -11.40 -4.37
N TRP A 28 4.65 -11.59 -4.44
CA TRP A 28 3.68 -10.65 -3.87
C TRP A 28 3.86 -10.53 -2.35
N TRP A 29 3.95 -11.63 -1.60
CA TRP A 29 4.20 -11.59 -0.16
C TRP A 29 5.49 -10.85 0.19
N TYR A 30 6.59 -11.14 -0.53
CA TYR A 30 7.86 -10.44 -0.32
C TYR A 30 7.74 -8.94 -0.60
N SER A 31 6.98 -8.53 -1.61
CA SER A 31 6.77 -7.11 -1.90
C SER A 31 5.99 -6.40 -0.79
N GLN A 32 4.96 -7.04 -0.21
CA GLN A 32 4.20 -6.48 0.91
C GLN A 32 5.08 -6.36 2.17
N PHE A 33 5.83 -7.42 2.52
CA PHE A 33 6.78 -7.35 3.64
C PHE A 33 7.85 -6.27 3.43
N PHE A 34 8.36 -6.14 2.22
CA PHE A 34 9.34 -5.10 1.89
C PHE A 34 8.76 -3.70 2.10
N LEU A 35 7.53 -3.44 1.64
CA LEU A 35 6.86 -2.15 1.83
C LEU A 35 6.60 -1.83 3.30
N VAL A 36 6.12 -2.80 4.08
CA VAL A 36 5.91 -2.63 5.52
C VAL A 36 7.24 -2.36 6.23
N PHE A 37 8.27 -3.16 5.95
CA PHE A 37 9.59 -3.00 6.55
C PHE A 37 10.20 -1.64 6.21
N PHE A 38 10.14 -1.25 4.92
CA PHE A 38 10.63 0.04 4.47
C PHE A 38 9.84 1.19 5.09
N GLY A 39 8.51 1.06 5.20
CA GLY A 39 7.65 2.04 5.86
C GLY A 39 8.04 2.25 7.33
N VAL A 40 8.17 1.16 8.09
CA VAL A 40 8.59 1.21 9.50
C VAL A 40 9.97 1.84 9.64
N LEU A 41 10.94 1.40 8.82
CA LEU A 41 12.32 1.88 8.87
C LEU A 41 12.45 3.37 8.52
N THR A 42 11.56 3.91 7.69
CA THR A 42 11.61 5.32 7.29
C THR A 42 10.76 6.22 8.17
N LEU A 43 9.54 5.80 8.52
CA LEU A 43 8.58 6.65 9.21
C LEU A 43 8.90 6.83 10.71
N ILE A 44 9.38 5.79 11.39
CA ILE A 44 9.71 5.89 12.82
C ILE A 44 10.89 6.85 13.07
N PRO A 45 12.06 6.69 12.41
CA PRO A 45 13.16 7.62 12.61
C PRO A 45 12.82 9.06 12.17
N LEU A 46 12.05 9.20 11.06
CA LEU A 46 11.67 10.52 10.57
C LEU A 46 10.75 11.24 11.56
N SER A 47 9.73 10.58 12.09
CA SER A 47 8.83 11.17 13.08
C SER A 47 9.57 11.55 14.37
N SER A 48 10.49 10.70 14.82
CA SER A 48 11.33 10.96 16.00
C SER A 48 12.25 12.15 15.78
N LEU A 49 12.89 12.22 14.61
CA LEU A 49 13.80 13.34 14.26
C LEU A 49 13.04 14.68 14.19
N LEU A 50 11.87 14.70 13.53
CA LEU A 50 11.06 15.91 13.42
C LEU A 50 10.54 16.38 14.79
N SER A 51 10.16 15.46 15.66
CA SER A 51 9.78 15.78 17.05
C SER A 51 10.96 16.31 17.86
N PHE A 52 12.15 15.74 17.69
CA PHE A 52 13.39 16.24 18.32
C PHE A 52 13.76 17.65 17.88
N LEU A 53 13.51 18.00 16.62
CA LEU A 53 13.73 19.32 16.06
C LEU A 53 12.63 20.34 16.41
N ASN A 54 11.69 19.97 17.30
CA ASN A 54 10.58 20.82 17.75
C ASN A 54 9.68 21.35 16.63
N PHE A 55 9.51 20.57 15.55
CA PHE A 55 8.48 20.89 14.54
C PHE A 55 7.08 20.81 15.14
N ASP A 56 6.19 21.68 14.64
CA ASP A 56 4.78 21.66 15.06
C ASP A 56 4.19 20.27 14.84
N LYS A 57 3.58 19.72 15.91
CA LYS A 57 2.97 18.40 15.90
C LYS A 57 1.98 18.19 14.76
N SER A 58 1.19 19.23 14.44
CA SER A 58 0.23 19.17 13.32
C SER A 58 0.93 19.00 11.97
N ILE A 59 2.06 19.64 11.78
CA ILE A 59 2.86 19.52 10.53
C ILE A 59 3.47 18.11 10.43
N VAL A 60 4.02 17.60 11.54
CA VAL A 60 4.60 16.27 11.60
C VAL A 60 3.55 15.20 11.29
N GLU A 61 2.37 15.28 11.88
CA GLU A 61 1.26 14.36 11.64
C GLU A 61 0.83 14.35 10.15
N LYS A 62 0.67 15.53 9.55
CA LYS A 62 0.30 15.65 8.13
C LYS A 62 1.37 15.07 7.21
N LEU A 63 2.65 15.33 7.50
CA LEU A 63 3.76 14.82 6.71
C LEU A 63 3.83 13.28 6.80
N VAL A 64 3.75 12.73 8.01
CA VAL A 64 3.75 11.28 8.24
C VAL A 64 2.56 10.63 7.53
N THR A 65 1.37 11.20 7.65
CA THR A 65 0.16 10.74 6.96
C THR A 65 0.34 10.71 5.45
N PHE A 66 0.89 11.77 4.87
CA PHE A 66 1.18 11.84 3.43
C PHE A 66 2.16 10.75 2.99
N LEU A 67 3.23 10.51 3.76
CA LEU A 67 4.20 9.46 3.46
C LEU A 67 3.61 8.05 3.59
N VAL A 68 2.75 7.81 4.59
CA VAL A 68 2.01 6.55 4.72
C VAL A 68 1.13 6.30 3.49
N LEU A 69 0.45 7.32 2.98
CA LEU A 69 -0.34 7.22 1.75
C LEU A 69 0.53 6.87 0.54
N LEU A 70 1.68 7.54 0.39
CA LEU A 70 2.62 7.26 -0.70
C LEU A 70 3.12 5.81 -0.66
N ILE A 71 3.59 5.35 0.50
CA ILE A 71 4.08 3.97 0.67
C ILE A 71 2.96 2.96 0.42
N SER A 72 1.76 3.25 0.93
CA SER A 72 0.59 2.39 0.69
C SER A 72 0.21 2.33 -0.78
N ALA A 73 0.29 3.45 -1.51
CA ALA A 73 0.00 3.50 -2.93
C ALA A 73 0.97 2.63 -3.77
N LEU A 74 2.21 2.44 -3.31
CA LEU A 74 3.15 1.54 -3.99
C LEU A 74 2.68 0.08 -4.00
N SER A 75 1.82 -0.34 -3.07
CA SER A 75 1.26 -1.70 -3.08
C SER A 75 0.26 -1.94 -4.21
N ILE A 76 -0.27 -0.89 -4.85
CA ILE A 76 -1.15 -1.01 -6.02
C ILE A 76 -0.47 -1.79 -7.14
N PHE A 77 0.83 -1.57 -7.35
CA PHE A 77 1.57 -2.20 -8.45
C PHE A 77 1.70 -3.73 -8.30
N PRO A 78 2.19 -4.28 -7.17
CA PRO A 78 2.21 -5.72 -6.98
C PRO A 78 0.80 -6.33 -6.90
N ASP A 79 -0.19 -5.61 -6.32
CA ASP A 79 -1.58 -6.08 -6.27
C ASP A 79 -2.17 -6.19 -7.67
N SER A 80 -1.97 -5.19 -8.54
CA SER A 80 -2.40 -5.20 -9.93
C SER A 80 -1.82 -6.39 -10.70
N LYS A 81 -0.51 -6.65 -10.60
CA LYS A 81 0.14 -7.78 -11.26
C LYS A 81 -0.38 -9.13 -10.77
N ARG A 82 -0.68 -9.21 -9.48
CA ARG A 82 -1.21 -10.44 -8.89
C ARG A 82 -2.65 -10.68 -9.31
N LEU A 83 -3.47 -9.63 -9.46
CA LEU A 83 -4.80 -9.73 -10.04
C LEU A 83 -4.76 -10.18 -11.50
N HIS A 84 -3.82 -9.65 -12.29
CA HIS A 84 -3.60 -10.12 -13.66
C HIS A 84 -3.21 -11.60 -13.73
N ASP A 85 -2.43 -12.11 -12.78
CA ASP A 85 -2.10 -13.53 -12.68
C ASP A 85 -3.34 -14.41 -12.46
N ARG A 86 -4.39 -13.83 -11.89
CA ARG A 86 -5.69 -14.46 -11.66
C ARG A 86 -6.74 -14.16 -12.74
N SER A 87 -6.33 -13.58 -13.86
CA SER A 87 -7.24 -13.13 -14.93
C SER A 87 -8.28 -12.08 -14.49
N ILE A 88 -7.98 -11.35 -13.42
CA ILE A 88 -8.77 -10.22 -12.93
C ILE A 88 -8.11 -8.93 -13.41
N ASN A 89 -8.94 -7.93 -13.78
CA ASN A 89 -8.40 -6.64 -14.19
C ASN A 89 -7.61 -5.98 -13.03
N GLY A 90 -6.32 -5.73 -13.26
CA GLY A 90 -5.42 -5.15 -12.26
C GLY A 90 -5.82 -3.74 -11.78
N LEU A 91 -6.65 -3.02 -12.54
CA LEU A 91 -7.17 -1.71 -12.13
C LEU A 91 -8.01 -1.79 -10.84
N TYR A 92 -8.59 -2.94 -10.52
CA TYR A 92 -9.29 -3.13 -9.24
C TYR A 92 -8.38 -2.92 -8.01
N ALA A 93 -7.05 -3.05 -8.16
CA ALA A 93 -6.12 -2.75 -7.09
C ALA A 93 -6.15 -1.27 -6.64
N ILE A 94 -6.62 -0.36 -7.49
CA ILE A 94 -6.69 1.08 -7.20
C ILE A 94 -7.92 1.42 -6.35
N ILE A 95 -9.00 0.65 -6.46
CA ILE A 95 -10.29 0.95 -5.82
C ILE A 95 -10.18 1.21 -4.30
N PRO A 96 -9.49 0.36 -3.49
CA PRO A 96 -9.39 0.60 -2.05
C PRO A 96 -8.75 1.94 -1.70
N TYR A 97 -7.85 2.42 -2.55
CA TYR A 97 -7.12 3.68 -2.31
C TYR A 97 -8.00 4.88 -2.66
N ILE A 98 -8.73 4.84 -3.79
CA ILE A 98 -9.70 5.88 -4.15
C ILE A 98 -10.77 6.00 -3.06
N VAL A 99 -11.30 4.87 -2.60
CA VAL A 99 -12.33 4.85 -1.55
C VAL A 99 -11.76 5.33 -0.21
N ALA A 100 -10.47 5.14 0.08
CA ALA A 100 -9.85 5.60 1.31
C ALA A 100 -9.55 7.11 1.35
N ILE A 101 -9.48 7.80 0.21
CA ILE A 101 -9.17 9.24 0.14
C ILE A 101 -10.12 10.10 0.99
N PRO A 102 -11.45 9.97 0.89
CA PRO A 102 -12.37 10.78 1.71
C PRO A 102 -12.20 10.58 3.20
N LEU A 103 -11.84 9.37 3.65
CA LEU A 103 -11.53 9.09 5.07
C LEU A 103 -10.30 9.86 5.53
N GLN A 104 -9.26 9.89 4.70
CA GLN A 104 -7.99 10.52 5.03
C GLN A 104 -8.10 12.04 5.17
N PHE A 105 -8.98 12.64 4.39
CA PHE A 105 -9.21 14.09 4.39
C PHE A 105 -10.44 14.54 5.21
N HIS A 106 -11.03 13.64 5.99
CA HIS A 106 -12.22 13.93 6.83
C HIS A 106 -13.43 14.48 6.05
N PHE A 107 -13.59 14.06 4.79
CA PHE A 107 -14.74 14.44 3.95
C PHE A 107 -16.00 13.60 4.21
N VAL A 108 -15.87 12.56 5.03
CA VAL A 108 -17.00 11.66 5.34
C VAL A 108 -17.74 12.19 6.56
N PRO A 109 -19.05 12.45 6.49
CA PRO A 109 -19.86 12.83 7.63
C PRO A 109 -19.83 11.74 8.73
N ASP A 110 -19.84 12.15 10.00
CA ASP A 110 -19.69 11.25 11.16
C ASP A 110 -20.72 10.12 11.18
N PHE A 111 -21.96 10.38 10.76
CA PHE A 111 -23.02 9.35 10.73
C PHE A 111 -22.80 8.25 9.69
N LEU A 112 -21.99 8.51 8.64
CA LEU A 112 -21.62 7.54 7.62
C LEU A 112 -20.24 6.94 7.85
N LEU A 113 -19.47 7.49 8.79
CA LEU A 113 -18.06 7.14 8.97
C LEU A 113 -17.85 5.65 9.21
N GLN A 114 -18.64 5.04 10.09
CA GLN A 114 -18.52 3.61 10.41
C GLN A 114 -18.81 2.71 9.20
N ALA A 115 -19.91 2.98 8.49
CA ALA A 115 -20.25 2.22 7.29
C ALA A 115 -19.18 2.36 6.21
N TYR A 116 -18.65 3.56 6.03
CA TYR A 116 -17.61 3.83 5.05
C TYR A 116 -16.28 3.13 5.39
N VAL A 117 -15.89 3.11 6.66
CA VAL A 117 -14.71 2.36 7.15
C VAL A 117 -14.87 0.87 6.89
N ILE A 118 -16.04 0.30 7.24
CA ILE A 118 -16.33 -1.14 7.00
C ILE A 118 -16.26 -1.48 5.51
N CYS A 119 -16.85 -0.66 4.64
CA CYS A 119 -16.77 -0.86 3.19
C CYS A 119 -15.32 -0.81 2.68
N THR A 120 -14.52 0.16 3.12
CA THR A 120 -13.12 0.30 2.72
C THR A 120 -12.30 -0.91 3.14
N TRP A 121 -12.46 -1.37 4.38
CA TRP A 121 -11.78 -2.56 4.89
C TRP A 121 -12.27 -3.84 4.19
N GLY A 122 -13.55 -3.94 3.87
CA GLY A 122 -14.12 -5.06 3.11
C GLY A 122 -13.52 -5.17 1.72
N ILE A 123 -13.40 -4.05 1.00
CA ILE A 123 -12.76 -4.00 -0.33
C ILE A 123 -11.27 -4.38 -0.23
N LYS A 124 -10.54 -3.84 0.76
CA LYS A 124 -9.14 -4.22 0.99
C LYS A 124 -8.99 -5.70 1.31
N ALA A 125 -9.85 -6.25 2.17
CA ALA A 125 -9.84 -7.67 2.51
C ALA A 125 -10.10 -8.54 1.29
N TYR A 126 -11.07 -8.17 0.44
CA TYR A 126 -11.36 -8.88 -0.82
C TYR A 126 -10.14 -8.90 -1.74
N ILE A 127 -9.49 -7.76 -1.96
CA ILE A 127 -8.27 -7.69 -2.78
C ILE A 127 -7.16 -8.53 -2.15
N PHE A 128 -6.94 -8.42 -0.85
CA PHE A 128 -5.90 -9.17 -0.13
C PHE A 128 -6.11 -10.69 -0.24
N VAL A 129 -7.33 -11.18 -0.07
CA VAL A 129 -7.65 -12.61 -0.24
C VAL A 129 -7.36 -13.06 -1.67
N ASN A 130 -7.77 -12.27 -2.66
CA ASN A 130 -7.53 -12.61 -4.06
C ASN A 130 -6.05 -12.54 -4.46
N THR A 131 -5.27 -11.63 -3.88
CA THR A 131 -3.85 -11.46 -4.24
C THR A 131 -2.92 -12.34 -3.42
N GLY A 132 -3.19 -12.51 -2.13
CA GLY A 132 -2.27 -13.15 -1.19
C GLY A 132 -2.61 -14.60 -0.82
N ILE A 133 -3.89 -14.94 -0.68
CA ILE A 133 -4.32 -16.22 -0.12
C ILE A 133 -4.66 -17.23 -1.22
N LEU A 134 -5.50 -16.86 -2.16
CA LEU A 134 -5.96 -17.78 -3.20
C LEU A 134 -4.84 -18.14 -4.19
N LYS A 135 -4.82 -19.41 -4.60
CA LYS A 135 -3.90 -19.87 -5.65
C LYS A 135 -4.34 -19.29 -7.00
N GLY A 136 -3.38 -18.85 -7.75
CA GLY A 136 -3.57 -18.39 -9.12
C GLY A 136 -3.80 -19.55 -10.08
#